data_9847968dd177a415714155fac23d797c
#
_entry.id   9847968dd177a415714155fac23d797c
#
_cell.length_a   1.000
_cell.length_b   1.000
_cell.length_c   1.000
_cell.angle_alpha   90.00
_cell.angle_beta   90.00
_cell.angle_gamma   90.00
#
_symmetry.space_group_name_H-M   'P 1'
#
loop_
_entity.id
_entity.type
_entity.pdbx_description
1 polymer ?
#
loop_
_entity_poly.entity_id
_entity_poly.type
_entity_poly.pdbx_seq_one_letter_code
_entity_poly.pdbx_strand_id
1 'polypeptide(L)'
;MKAVQYRSLGSAPEVVTVPDPEPGPGEILLEVVAAGVCHSDIAVMSMSAEQLPFPLPLTLGHEGAGRIAALGAGVAGVEVGEMMAVYGPWGCGLCRQCAHGQENYCLRAAELGIFPPGLGAPGAMAEYMIVDDIRHLVPLRGLDPVQNVSLTDAGLTPYHAISLSLPKLVPGSTTVVIGAGGLGHVAIQLLRALTATRVIALDLSEERLELARRVGAHETLLSDEHAAARIKSLTGGEGAQVILDFVGAPPTTALAAAAAGVDSDITVVGLGGGTVAVGFGSLPYQTTVTSPYWGSRTELIEVLELAHHGAVDVHVETFGIDEAPLAYERLHAGTITGRAVIVPTS
;
A
#
# COMPACT_ATOMS: atom_id res chain seq x y z
N MET A 1 -12.56 -6.48 23.57
CA MET A 1 -11.49 -5.67 22.99
C MET A 1 -12.02 -4.38 22.39
N LYS A 2 -11.19 -3.32 22.30
CA LYS A 2 -11.48 -2.14 21.47
C LYS A 2 -11.24 -2.46 20.00
N ALA A 3 -12.05 -1.84 19.11
CA ALA A 3 -11.90 -1.93 17.65
C ALA A 3 -12.39 -0.63 16.99
N VAL A 4 -11.78 -0.27 15.86
CA VAL A 4 -12.21 0.84 15.01
C VAL A 4 -13.10 0.27 13.89
N GLN A 5 -14.39 0.61 13.90
CA GLN A 5 -15.36 0.06 12.98
C GLN A 5 -16.02 1.10 12.09
N TYR A 6 -16.16 0.77 10.81
CA TYR A 6 -17.10 1.39 9.88
C TYR A 6 -18.45 0.67 10.00
N ARG A 7 -19.46 1.36 10.56
CA ARG A 7 -20.71 0.73 10.99
C ARG A 7 -21.91 0.98 10.10
N SER A 8 -21.92 2.09 9.41
CA SER A 8 -23.01 2.47 8.51
C SER A 8 -22.49 3.32 7.36
N LEU A 9 -23.17 3.22 6.21
CA LEU A 9 -22.79 3.97 5.01
C LEU A 9 -22.74 5.48 5.26
N GLY A 10 -21.64 6.08 4.85
CA GLY A 10 -21.43 7.52 4.98
C GLY A 10 -21.11 8.03 6.39
N SER A 11 -20.98 7.12 7.40
CA SER A 11 -20.54 7.53 8.74
C SER A 11 -19.00 7.62 8.81
N ALA A 12 -18.51 8.37 9.79
CA ALA A 12 -17.11 8.27 10.21
C ALA A 12 -16.86 6.93 10.91
N PRO A 13 -15.61 6.43 10.96
CA PRO A 13 -15.28 5.26 11.75
C PRO A 13 -15.40 5.55 13.25
N GLU A 14 -15.83 4.54 14.01
CA GLU A 14 -16.10 4.64 15.44
C GLU A 14 -15.21 3.69 16.23
N VAL A 15 -14.73 4.13 17.39
CA VAL A 15 -14.08 3.23 18.37
C VAL A 15 -15.17 2.57 19.20
N VAL A 16 -15.20 1.24 19.18
CA VAL A 16 -16.23 0.44 19.85
C VAL A 16 -15.59 -0.67 20.69
N THR A 17 -16.38 -1.21 21.63
CA THR A 17 -16.02 -2.44 22.35
C THR A 17 -16.75 -3.62 21.74
N VAL A 18 -16.00 -4.64 21.35
CA VAL A 18 -16.52 -5.90 20.80
C VAL A 18 -15.94 -7.10 21.60
N PRO A 19 -16.57 -8.29 21.52
CA PRO A 19 -15.98 -9.49 22.11
C PRO A 19 -14.57 -9.77 21.56
N ASP A 20 -13.71 -10.36 22.39
CA ASP A 20 -12.42 -10.84 21.93
C ASP A 20 -12.64 -12.04 21.00
N PRO A 21 -11.95 -12.12 19.86
CA PRO A 21 -12.09 -13.25 18.96
C PRO A 21 -11.30 -14.47 19.48
N GLU A 22 -11.80 -15.67 19.15
CA GLU A 22 -11.11 -16.94 19.42
C GLU A 22 -10.74 -17.61 18.10
N PRO A 23 -9.50 -18.14 17.94
CA PRO A 23 -9.08 -18.75 16.69
C PRO A 23 -9.72 -20.14 16.51
N GLY A 24 -10.36 -20.34 15.37
CA GLY A 24 -10.86 -21.62 14.90
C GLY A 24 -9.72 -22.54 14.38
N PRO A 25 -10.07 -23.76 13.91
CA PRO A 25 -9.06 -24.67 13.33
C PRO A 25 -8.36 -24.03 12.10
N GLY A 26 -7.03 -24.03 12.11
CA GLY A 26 -6.20 -23.41 11.05
C GLY A 26 -5.95 -21.91 11.21
N GLU A 27 -6.72 -21.22 12.08
CA GLU A 27 -6.61 -19.78 12.30
C GLU A 27 -5.57 -19.40 13.36
N ILE A 28 -5.10 -18.18 13.30
CA ILE A 28 -4.13 -17.60 14.22
C ILE A 28 -4.73 -16.34 14.85
N LEU A 29 -4.67 -16.23 16.17
CA LEU A 29 -4.99 -14.98 16.86
C LEU A 29 -3.74 -14.14 17.01
N LEU A 30 -3.78 -12.91 16.46
CA LEU A 30 -2.75 -11.89 16.70
C LEU A 30 -3.22 -10.89 17.76
N GLU A 31 -2.39 -10.62 18.76
CA GLU A 31 -2.42 -9.38 19.54
C GLU A 31 -1.80 -8.29 18.66
N VAL A 32 -2.61 -7.34 18.22
CA VAL A 32 -2.17 -6.30 17.27
C VAL A 32 -1.34 -5.27 18.01
N VAL A 33 -0.13 -5.05 17.54
CA VAL A 33 0.80 -4.03 18.04
C VAL A 33 0.71 -2.74 17.22
N ALA A 34 0.47 -2.87 15.92
CA ALA A 34 0.38 -1.73 15.02
C ALA A 34 -0.58 -2.01 13.85
N ALA A 35 -1.31 -0.98 13.42
CA ALA A 35 -2.16 -1.00 12.25
C ALA A 35 -2.00 0.29 11.42
N GLY A 36 -1.67 0.19 10.14
CA GLY A 36 -1.53 1.34 9.26
C GLY A 36 -2.87 1.91 8.81
N VAL A 37 -2.91 3.23 8.60
CA VAL A 37 -4.07 3.98 8.09
C VAL A 37 -3.82 4.35 6.63
N CYS A 38 -4.77 4.04 5.75
CA CYS A 38 -4.59 4.19 4.30
C CYS A 38 -5.81 4.84 3.62
N HIS A 39 -5.58 5.41 2.43
CA HIS A 39 -6.66 5.92 1.59
C HIS A 39 -7.59 4.81 1.07
N SER A 40 -7.17 3.55 1.05
CA SER A 40 -8.03 2.41 0.73
C SER A 40 -9.17 2.25 1.73
N ASP A 41 -8.95 2.55 3.01
CA ASP A 41 -9.99 2.57 4.03
C ASP A 41 -11.04 3.67 3.72
N ILE A 42 -10.57 4.86 3.29
CA ILE A 42 -11.45 5.97 2.87
C ILE A 42 -12.23 5.58 1.62
N ALA A 43 -11.58 4.89 0.66
CA ALA A 43 -12.25 4.41 -0.54
C ALA A 43 -13.40 3.45 -0.21
N VAL A 44 -13.18 2.51 0.71
CA VAL A 44 -14.23 1.60 1.22
C VAL A 44 -15.37 2.38 1.89
N MET A 45 -15.05 3.34 2.76
CA MET A 45 -16.06 4.17 3.43
C MET A 45 -16.83 5.09 2.49
N SER A 46 -16.32 5.32 1.28
CA SER A 46 -16.95 6.15 0.24
C SER A 46 -17.82 5.35 -0.73
N MET A 47 -17.86 4.01 -0.62
CA MET A 47 -18.67 3.15 -1.47
C MET A 47 -20.17 3.33 -1.20
N SER A 48 -20.98 3.27 -2.27
CA SER A 48 -22.45 3.17 -2.14
C SER A 48 -22.87 1.77 -1.67
N ALA A 49 -24.13 1.64 -1.25
CA ALA A 49 -24.68 0.33 -0.86
C ALA A 49 -24.60 -0.73 -1.97
N GLU A 50 -24.68 -0.30 -3.24
CA GLU A 50 -24.61 -1.20 -4.41
C GLU A 50 -23.16 -1.63 -4.72
N GLN A 51 -22.18 -0.82 -4.31
CA GLN A 51 -20.76 -1.08 -4.55
C GLN A 51 -20.12 -1.91 -3.44
N LEU A 52 -20.70 -1.90 -2.22
CA LEU A 52 -20.14 -2.58 -1.07
C LEU A 52 -20.43 -4.09 -1.13
N PRO A 53 -19.43 -4.96 -1.37
CA PRO A 53 -19.65 -6.39 -1.60
C PRO A 53 -19.73 -7.21 -0.30
N PHE A 54 -19.67 -6.58 0.88
CA PHE A 54 -19.65 -7.23 2.19
C PHE A 54 -20.54 -6.49 3.20
N PRO A 55 -20.97 -7.16 4.28
CA PRO A 55 -21.83 -6.56 5.29
C PRO A 55 -21.07 -5.61 6.22
N LEU A 56 -21.79 -4.66 6.81
CA LEU A 56 -21.35 -3.86 7.94
C LEU A 56 -21.89 -4.44 9.26
N PRO A 57 -21.23 -4.22 10.41
CA PRO A 57 -20.04 -3.42 10.62
C PRO A 57 -18.76 -4.11 10.15
N LEU A 58 -17.76 -3.32 9.68
CA LEU A 58 -16.43 -3.78 9.30
C LEU A 58 -15.38 -3.18 10.24
N THR A 59 -14.55 -4.01 10.88
CA THR A 59 -13.33 -3.54 11.56
C THR A 59 -12.30 -3.18 10.48
N LEU A 60 -11.80 -1.93 10.51
CA LEU A 60 -10.87 -1.40 9.51
C LEU A 60 -9.44 -1.89 9.72
N GLY A 61 -8.54 -1.50 8.82
CA GLY A 61 -7.10 -1.74 8.91
C GLY A 61 -6.64 -2.96 8.12
N HIS A 62 -6.09 -2.71 6.94
CA HIS A 62 -5.55 -3.75 6.05
C HIS A 62 -4.02 -3.87 6.13
N GLU A 63 -3.38 -3.00 6.88
CA GLU A 63 -1.97 -3.07 7.25
C GLU A 63 -1.87 -3.48 8.72
N GLY A 64 -1.46 -4.69 9.00
CA GLY A 64 -1.41 -5.22 10.36
C GLY A 64 -0.05 -5.79 10.72
N ALA A 65 0.36 -5.59 11.98
CA ALA A 65 1.48 -6.27 12.59
C ALA A 65 1.18 -6.55 14.06
N GLY A 66 1.56 -7.73 14.54
CA GLY A 66 1.25 -8.14 15.89
C GLY A 66 2.00 -9.38 16.34
N ARG A 67 1.77 -9.73 17.60
CA ARG A 67 2.32 -10.91 18.24
C ARG A 67 1.30 -12.06 18.18
N ILE A 68 1.74 -13.27 17.87
CA ILE A 68 0.89 -14.45 17.95
C ILE A 68 0.46 -14.64 19.40
N ALA A 69 -0.83 -14.51 19.69
CA ALA A 69 -1.42 -14.67 21.00
C ALA A 69 -1.95 -16.10 21.23
N ALA A 70 -2.54 -16.73 20.21
CA ALA A 70 -3.02 -18.10 20.26
C ALA A 70 -3.02 -18.74 18.87
N LEU A 71 -2.98 -20.08 18.86
CA LEU A 71 -3.00 -20.90 17.65
C LEU A 71 -4.23 -21.81 17.67
N GLY A 72 -5.00 -21.78 16.58
CA GLY A 72 -6.08 -22.74 16.36
C GLY A 72 -5.57 -24.15 16.12
N ALA A 73 -6.45 -25.12 16.26
CA ALA A 73 -6.10 -26.54 16.05
C ALA A 73 -5.54 -26.78 14.65
N GLY A 74 -4.40 -27.48 14.55
CA GLY A 74 -3.77 -27.83 13.28
C GLY A 74 -2.76 -26.81 12.75
N VAL A 75 -2.64 -25.63 13.37
CA VAL A 75 -1.59 -24.67 13.01
C VAL A 75 -0.22 -25.20 13.46
N ALA A 76 0.77 -25.14 12.58
CA ALA A 76 2.13 -25.58 12.85
C ALA A 76 3.15 -24.67 12.14
N GLY A 77 4.41 -24.68 12.60
CA GLY A 77 5.51 -23.93 11.99
C GLY A 77 5.68 -22.51 12.50
N VAL A 78 4.88 -22.10 13.50
CA VAL A 78 5.02 -20.85 14.25
C VAL A 78 4.74 -21.09 15.73
N GLU A 79 5.17 -20.17 16.57
CA GLU A 79 5.00 -20.23 18.03
C GLU A 79 4.28 -19.00 18.59
N VAL A 80 3.56 -19.18 19.68
CA VAL A 80 2.98 -18.06 20.45
C VAL A 80 4.11 -17.15 20.91
N GLY A 81 3.93 -15.84 20.72
CA GLY A 81 4.92 -14.82 21.05
C GLY A 81 5.74 -14.32 19.85
N GLU A 82 5.72 -15.00 18.69
CA GLU A 82 6.38 -14.51 17.49
C GLU A 82 5.74 -13.24 16.97
N MET A 83 6.58 -12.30 16.51
CA MET A 83 6.15 -11.01 15.93
C MET A 83 6.02 -11.13 14.41
N MET A 84 4.81 -10.86 13.90
CA MET A 84 4.45 -11.08 12.51
C MET A 84 3.88 -9.83 11.87
N ALA A 85 4.15 -9.65 10.57
CA ALA A 85 3.42 -8.76 9.66
C ALA A 85 2.31 -9.55 8.95
N VAL A 86 1.16 -8.92 8.72
CA VAL A 86 0.04 -9.52 8.00
C VAL A 86 0.21 -9.25 6.50
N TYR A 87 0.24 -10.30 5.71
CA TYR A 87 0.09 -10.21 4.26
C TYR A 87 -1.39 -10.04 3.93
N GLY A 88 -1.77 -8.84 3.46
CA GLY A 88 -3.18 -8.44 3.29
C GLY A 88 -3.93 -9.11 2.13
N PRO A 89 -3.30 -9.34 0.95
CA PRO A 89 -4.00 -9.92 -0.21
C PRO A 89 -4.29 -11.42 -0.03
N TRP A 90 -5.36 -11.75 0.69
CA TRP A 90 -5.74 -13.14 0.94
C TRP A 90 -6.29 -13.83 -0.31
N GLY A 91 -5.89 -15.07 -0.52
CA GLY A 91 -6.31 -15.88 -1.65
C GLY A 91 -6.66 -17.32 -1.24
N CYS A 92 -7.20 -18.11 -2.18
CA CYS A 92 -7.64 -19.48 -1.90
C CYS A 92 -6.49 -20.50 -1.73
N GLY A 93 -5.25 -20.13 -2.01
CA GLY A 93 -4.07 -21.01 -1.95
C GLY A 93 -3.99 -22.09 -3.05
N LEU A 94 -5.06 -22.32 -3.81
CA LEU A 94 -5.19 -23.50 -4.70
C LEU A 94 -5.31 -23.16 -6.20
N CYS A 95 -5.78 -21.96 -6.57
CA CYS A 95 -5.90 -21.60 -7.99
C CYS A 95 -4.52 -21.35 -8.60
N ARG A 96 -4.48 -21.25 -9.94
CA ARG A 96 -3.23 -21.05 -10.67
C ARG A 96 -2.42 -19.87 -10.15
N GLN A 97 -3.06 -18.73 -9.89
CA GLN A 97 -2.36 -17.53 -9.40
C GLN A 97 -1.81 -17.74 -8.00
N CYS A 98 -2.59 -18.27 -7.07
CA CYS A 98 -2.13 -18.61 -5.73
C CYS A 98 -0.98 -19.62 -5.75
N ALA A 99 -1.05 -20.66 -6.61
CA ALA A 99 0.02 -21.64 -6.77
C ALA A 99 1.33 -21.03 -7.32
N HIS A 100 1.26 -19.87 -7.98
CA HIS A 100 2.41 -19.06 -8.41
C HIS A 100 2.85 -18.03 -7.35
N GLY A 101 2.27 -18.05 -6.15
CA GLY A 101 2.57 -17.08 -5.11
C GLY A 101 1.88 -15.71 -5.28
N GLN A 102 0.95 -15.60 -6.22
CA GLN A 102 0.23 -14.37 -6.57
C GLN A 102 -1.19 -14.40 -5.98
N GLU A 103 -1.33 -14.48 -4.67
CA GLU A 103 -2.63 -14.48 -4.00
C GLU A 103 -3.41 -13.17 -4.20
N ASN A 104 -2.70 -12.06 -4.38
CA ASN A 104 -3.26 -10.77 -4.77
C ASN A 104 -4.09 -10.83 -6.07
N TYR A 105 -3.85 -11.82 -6.92
CA TYR A 105 -4.60 -12.07 -8.15
C TYR A 105 -5.41 -13.36 -8.09
N CYS A 106 -5.89 -13.76 -6.91
CA CYS A 106 -6.67 -14.98 -6.74
C CYS A 106 -7.92 -14.98 -7.63
N LEU A 107 -8.00 -15.98 -8.51
CA LEU A 107 -9.12 -16.10 -9.48
C LEU A 107 -10.45 -16.48 -8.83
N ARG A 108 -10.42 -16.94 -7.57
CA ARG A 108 -11.58 -17.50 -6.87
C ARG A 108 -11.99 -16.72 -5.64
N ALA A 109 -11.28 -15.62 -5.32
CA ALA A 109 -11.55 -14.87 -4.10
C ALA A 109 -13.01 -14.41 -4.01
N ALA A 110 -13.54 -13.81 -5.08
CA ALA A 110 -14.94 -13.37 -5.13
C ALA A 110 -15.95 -14.53 -5.02
N GLU A 111 -15.69 -15.65 -5.72
CA GLU A 111 -16.55 -16.86 -5.64
C GLU A 111 -16.61 -17.43 -4.22
N LEU A 112 -15.48 -17.41 -3.52
CA LEU A 112 -15.34 -17.99 -2.18
C LEU A 112 -15.64 -17.00 -1.05
N GLY A 113 -15.95 -15.75 -1.37
CA GLY A 113 -16.16 -14.69 -0.37
C GLY A 113 -14.90 -14.36 0.43
N ILE A 114 -13.72 -14.53 -0.17
CA ILE A 114 -12.45 -14.17 0.46
C ILE A 114 -12.21 -12.68 0.24
N PHE A 115 -12.10 -11.94 1.32
CA PHE A 115 -11.80 -10.51 1.33
C PHE A 115 -10.51 -10.24 2.11
N PRO A 116 -9.75 -9.19 1.73
CA PRO A 116 -8.64 -8.73 2.55
C PRO A 116 -9.10 -8.23 3.92
N PRO A 117 -8.27 -8.36 4.96
CA PRO A 117 -8.56 -7.76 6.27
C PRO A 117 -8.73 -6.25 6.15
N GLY A 118 -9.69 -5.67 6.86
CA GLY A 118 -10.01 -4.24 6.80
C GLY A 118 -10.68 -3.75 5.52
N LEU A 119 -10.74 -4.59 4.47
CA LEU A 119 -11.36 -4.29 3.18
C LEU A 119 -12.44 -5.32 2.82
N GLY A 120 -13.11 -5.88 3.83
CA GLY A 120 -14.20 -6.83 3.70
C GLY A 120 -14.20 -7.93 4.75
N ALA A 121 -13.03 -8.44 5.15
CA ALA A 121 -12.86 -9.22 6.37
C ALA A 121 -12.47 -8.30 7.55
N PRO A 122 -12.70 -8.71 8.82
CA PRO A 122 -12.26 -7.94 9.98
C PRO A 122 -10.75 -7.63 9.93
N GLY A 123 -10.37 -6.36 10.11
CA GLY A 123 -9.01 -5.87 9.96
C GLY A 123 -8.24 -5.69 11.27
N ALA A 124 -7.06 -5.08 11.14
CA ALA A 124 -6.08 -4.94 12.22
C ALA A 124 -6.31 -3.72 13.13
N MET A 125 -7.26 -2.84 12.86
CA MET A 125 -7.54 -1.71 13.77
C MET A 125 -8.37 -2.15 14.98
N ALA A 126 -7.82 -3.08 15.74
CA ALA A 126 -8.36 -3.64 16.98
C ALA A 126 -7.22 -4.16 17.86
N GLU A 127 -7.50 -4.45 19.13
CA GLU A 127 -6.50 -5.05 20.03
C GLU A 127 -6.11 -6.48 19.60
N TYR A 128 -7.03 -7.19 18.94
CA TYR A 128 -6.81 -8.55 18.40
C TYR A 128 -7.41 -8.69 17.02
N MET A 129 -6.80 -9.54 16.18
CA MET A 129 -7.36 -9.95 14.89
C MET A 129 -7.16 -11.46 14.65
N ILE A 130 -8.06 -12.05 13.88
CA ILE A 130 -7.88 -13.40 13.34
C ILE A 130 -7.21 -13.32 11.98
N VAL A 131 -6.20 -14.17 11.79
CA VAL A 131 -5.59 -14.46 10.48
C VAL A 131 -5.97 -15.89 10.10
N ASP A 132 -6.56 -16.08 8.94
CA ASP A 132 -7.22 -17.32 8.51
C ASP A 132 -6.25 -18.44 8.14
N ASP A 133 -4.99 -18.13 7.85
CA ASP A 133 -3.96 -19.10 7.46
C ASP A 133 -2.56 -18.55 7.74
N ILE A 134 -1.63 -19.42 8.13
CA ILE A 134 -0.23 -19.08 8.39
C ILE A 134 0.49 -18.48 7.16
N ARG A 135 0.05 -18.82 5.94
CA ARG A 135 0.65 -18.24 4.72
C ARG A 135 0.40 -16.72 4.61
N HIS A 136 -0.57 -16.17 5.37
CA HIS A 136 -0.85 -14.75 5.43
C HIS A 136 -0.05 -14.02 6.52
N LEU A 137 0.92 -14.70 7.13
CA LEU A 137 1.85 -14.12 8.09
C LEU A 137 3.29 -14.15 7.55
N VAL A 138 4.03 -13.07 7.82
CA VAL A 138 5.46 -12.94 7.51
C VAL A 138 6.20 -12.50 8.77
N PRO A 139 7.24 -13.26 9.22
CA PRO A 139 7.99 -12.90 10.41
C PRO A 139 8.70 -11.55 10.28
N LEU A 140 8.58 -10.68 11.27
CA LEU A 140 9.26 -9.37 11.31
C LEU A 140 10.76 -9.47 11.68
N ARG A 141 11.22 -10.61 12.22
CA ARG A 141 12.64 -10.89 12.51
C ARG A 141 13.38 -9.77 13.25
N GLY A 142 12.70 -9.15 14.23
CA GLY A 142 13.27 -8.07 15.04
C GLY A 142 13.05 -6.65 14.51
N LEU A 143 12.40 -6.47 13.37
CA LEU A 143 11.90 -5.16 12.95
C LEU A 143 10.85 -4.66 13.95
N ASP A 144 10.89 -3.36 14.24
CA ASP A 144 9.86 -2.70 15.04
C ASP A 144 8.52 -2.70 14.29
N PRO A 145 7.44 -3.30 14.85
CA PRO A 145 6.16 -3.39 14.17
C PRO A 145 5.52 -2.02 13.90
N VAL A 146 5.68 -1.03 14.79
CA VAL A 146 5.11 0.31 14.60
C VAL A 146 5.77 1.01 13.43
N GLN A 147 7.10 0.92 13.34
CA GLN A 147 7.88 1.55 12.26
C GLN A 147 7.64 0.87 10.91
N ASN A 148 7.34 -0.44 10.90
CA ASN A 148 7.36 -1.23 9.67
C ASN A 148 5.99 -1.79 9.23
N VAL A 149 4.91 -1.62 10.01
CA VAL A 149 3.59 -2.16 9.66
C VAL A 149 3.11 -1.67 8.29
N SER A 150 3.34 -0.41 7.96
CA SER A 150 2.90 0.15 6.67
C SER A 150 3.61 -0.46 5.46
N LEU A 151 4.71 -1.18 5.66
CA LEU A 151 5.37 -1.92 4.57
C LEU A 151 4.52 -3.06 4.02
N THR A 152 3.50 -3.52 4.77
CA THR A 152 2.56 -4.55 4.31
C THR A 152 1.66 -4.09 3.17
N ASP A 153 1.52 -2.77 2.96
CA ASP A 153 0.90 -2.15 1.79
C ASP A 153 1.79 -1.06 1.18
N ALA A 154 2.12 0.00 1.92
CA ALA A 154 2.86 1.14 1.38
C ALA A 154 4.33 0.81 1.01
N GLY A 155 4.85 -0.33 1.39
CA GLY A 155 6.09 -0.92 0.89
C GLY A 155 5.83 -1.91 -0.24
N LEU A 156 4.93 -2.87 -0.01
CA LEU A 156 4.62 -3.97 -0.93
C LEU A 156 4.07 -3.48 -2.28
N THR A 157 3.08 -2.58 -2.24
CA THR A 157 2.44 -2.06 -3.46
C THR A 157 3.40 -1.30 -4.37
N PRO A 158 4.21 -0.34 -3.90
CA PRO A 158 5.22 0.28 -4.76
C PRO A 158 6.35 -0.68 -5.17
N TYR A 159 6.74 -1.63 -4.32
CA TYR A 159 7.72 -2.65 -4.70
C TYR A 159 7.22 -3.45 -5.91
N HIS A 160 5.98 -3.94 -5.86
CA HIS A 160 5.36 -4.66 -6.97
C HIS A 160 5.27 -3.78 -8.22
N ALA A 161 4.84 -2.53 -8.10
CA ALA A 161 4.77 -1.59 -9.22
C ALA A 161 6.16 -1.35 -9.87
N ILE A 162 7.22 -1.25 -9.07
CA ILE A 162 8.60 -1.10 -9.55
C ILE A 162 9.08 -2.37 -10.23
N SER A 163 8.77 -3.55 -9.67
CA SER A 163 9.21 -4.86 -10.20
C SER A 163 8.73 -5.11 -11.62
N LEU A 164 7.55 -4.60 -11.99
CA LEU A 164 7.00 -4.69 -13.35
C LEU A 164 7.84 -3.96 -14.39
N SER A 165 8.60 -2.92 -13.98
CA SER A 165 9.38 -2.06 -14.87
C SER A 165 10.90 -2.19 -14.70
N LEU A 166 11.38 -3.14 -13.89
CA LEU A 166 12.83 -3.33 -13.62
C LEU A 166 13.71 -3.33 -14.89
N PRO A 167 13.32 -3.96 -16.01
CA PRO A 167 14.14 -3.95 -17.23
C PRO A 167 14.39 -2.55 -17.81
N LYS A 168 13.57 -1.55 -17.48
CA LYS A 168 13.70 -0.16 -17.96
C LYS A 168 14.40 0.76 -16.94
N LEU A 169 14.61 0.31 -15.72
CA LEU A 169 15.18 1.08 -14.60
C LEU A 169 16.73 1.00 -14.58
N VAL A 170 17.34 1.26 -15.72
CA VAL A 170 18.78 1.14 -15.97
C VAL A 170 19.51 2.48 -15.79
N PRO A 171 20.85 2.51 -15.72
CA PRO A 171 21.62 3.76 -15.75
C PRO A 171 21.25 4.64 -16.94
N GLY A 172 20.96 5.91 -16.68
CA GLY A 172 20.50 6.89 -17.69
C GLY A 172 19.00 6.97 -17.88
N SER A 173 18.22 6.01 -17.35
CA SER A 173 16.74 6.14 -17.34
C SER A 173 16.26 7.16 -16.31
N THR A 174 15.06 7.68 -16.51
CA THR A 174 14.35 8.55 -15.58
C THR A 174 13.04 7.94 -15.15
N THR A 175 12.83 7.88 -13.84
CA THR A 175 11.55 7.49 -13.22
C THR A 175 10.89 8.71 -12.61
N VAL A 176 9.60 8.88 -12.92
CA VAL A 176 8.75 9.90 -12.31
C VAL A 176 7.86 9.24 -11.27
N VAL A 177 7.86 9.79 -10.06
CA VAL A 177 6.98 9.39 -8.94
C VAL A 177 5.98 10.52 -8.73
N ILE A 178 4.70 10.28 -9.03
CA ILE A 178 3.61 11.24 -8.84
C ILE A 178 2.90 10.91 -7.53
N GLY A 179 2.91 11.87 -6.60
CA GLY A 179 2.45 11.70 -5.22
C GLY A 179 3.57 11.18 -4.31
N ALA A 180 4.18 12.09 -3.53
CA ALA A 180 5.27 11.80 -2.59
C ALA A 180 4.75 11.54 -1.15
N GLY A 181 3.48 11.18 -1.01
CA GLY A 181 2.84 10.84 0.26
C GLY A 181 3.20 9.44 0.78
N GLY A 182 2.19 8.75 1.37
CA GLY A 182 2.36 7.47 2.07
C GLY A 182 3.04 6.36 1.29
N LEU A 183 2.74 6.18 -0.01
CA LEU A 183 3.40 5.20 -0.87
C LEU A 183 4.64 5.80 -1.56
N GLY A 184 4.53 7.04 -2.03
CA GLY A 184 5.57 7.63 -2.87
C GLY A 184 6.91 7.82 -2.18
N HIS A 185 6.95 8.20 -0.88
CA HIS A 185 8.22 8.35 -0.16
C HIS A 185 8.93 7.00 0.06
N VAL A 186 8.18 5.90 0.17
CA VAL A 186 8.72 4.54 0.21
C VAL A 186 9.17 4.10 -1.17
N ALA A 187 8.38 4.38 -2.22
CA ALA A 187 8.75 4.08 -3.61
C ALA A 187 10.08 4.72 -4.02
N ILE A 188 10.34 5.97 -3.59
CA ILE A 188 11.61 6.66 -3.85
C ILE A 188 12.77 5.87 -3.26
N GLN A 189 12.66 5.42 -2.01
CA GLN A 189 13.70 4.63 -1.35
C GLN A 189 13.90 3.27 -2.03
N LEU A 190 12.81 2.59 -2.39
CA LEU A 190 12.86 1.33 -3.14
C LEU A 190 13.57 1.51 -4.50
N LEU A 191 13.24 2.55 -5.26
CA LEU A 191 13.92 2.87 -6.52
C LEU A 191 15.42 3.11 -6.29
N ARG A 192 15.80 3.78 -5.20
CA ARG A 192 17.20 4.03 -4.84
C ARG A 192 17.94 2.76 -4.44
N ALA A 193 17.26 1.83 -3.76
CA ALA A 193 17.84 0.57 -3.31
C ALA A 193 17.99 -0.46 -4.44
N LEU A 194 17.03 -0.51 -5.36
CA LEU A 194 16.91 -1.57 -6.36
C LEU A 194 17.47 -1.21 -7.74
N THR A 195 17.67 0.09 -8.04
CA THR A 195 17.90 0.54 -9.42
C THR A 195 18.93 1.64 -9.52
N ALA A 196 19.35 1.95 -10.75
CA ALA A 196 20.22 3.08 -11.08
C ALA A 196 19.50 4.22 -11.82
N THR A 197 18.17 4.23 -11.82
CA THR A 197 17.36 5.27 -12.47
C THR A 197 17.47 6.61 -11.76
N ARG A 198 17.33 7.71 -12.51
CA ARG A 198 17.15 9.05 -11.93
C ARG A 198 15.70 9.21 -11.47
N VAL A 199 15.46 9.57 -10.23
CA VAL A 199 14.13 9.74 -9.64
C VAL A 199 13.74 11.21 -9.61
N ILE A 200 12.60 11.55 -10.23
CA ILE A 200 11.93 12.85 -10.16
C ILE A 200 10.62 12.65 -9.39
N ALA A 201 10.46 13.31 -8.25
CA ALA A 201 9.24 13.22 -7.44
C ALA A 201 8.35 14.45 -7.63
N LEU A 202 7.04 14.23 -7.71
CA LEU A 202 6.04 15.29 -7.83
C LEU A 202 5.01 15.21 -6.71
N ASP A 203 4.66 16.37 -6.13
CA ASP A 203 3.53 16.51 -5.20
C ASP A 203 2.97 17.94 -5.28
N LEU A 204 1.80 18.18 -4.69
CA LEU A 204 1.22 19.50 -4.50
C LEU A 204 1.75 20.19 -3.23
N SER A 205 2.32 19.43 -2.27
CA SER A 205 2.80 19.88 -0.98
C SER A 205 4.32 20.02 -0.98
N GLU A 206 4.83 21.21 -0.68
CA GLU A 206 6.28 21.43 -0.52
C GLU A 206 6.86 20.61 0.66
N GLU A 207 6.08 20.37 1.71
CA GLU A 207 6.49 19.52 2.84
C GLU A 207 6.75 18.08 2.40
N ARG A 208 5.88 17.52 1.55
CA ARG A 208 6.06 16.17 0.97
C ARG A 208 7.23 16.14 -0.03
N LEU A 209 7.42 17.20 -0.79
CA LEU A 209 8.60 17.33 -1.66
C LEU A 209 9.90 17.39 -0.86
N GLU A 210 9.89 18.04 0.31
CA GLU A 210 11.05 18.04 1.20
C GLU A 210 11.33 16.63 1.78
N LEU A 211 10.28 15.88 2.16
CA LEU A 211 10.43 14.46 2.52
C LEU A 211 11.00 13.66 1.34
N ALA A 212 10.50 13.85 0.12
CA ALA A 212 11.00 13.18 -1.08
C ALA A 212 12.49 13.44 -1.32
N ARG A 213 12.99 14.68 -1.12
CA ARG A 213 14.43 15.01 -1.19
C ARG A 213 15.22 14.24 -0.15
N ARG A 214 14.76 14.24 1.11
CA ARG A 214 15.44 13.55 2.23
C ARG A 214 15.56 12.05 2.00
N VAL A 215 14.54 11.42 1.40
CA VAL A 215 14.55 9.97 1.13
C VAL A 215 15.16 9.59 -0.21
N GLY A 216 15.76 10.55 -0.95
CA GLY A 216 16.66 10.27 -2.06
C GLY A 216 16.10 10.57 -3.46
N ALA A 217 15.03 11.34 -3.62
CA ALA A 217 14.67 11.87 -4.93
C ALA A 217 15.80 12.77 -5.46
N HIS A 218 16.16 12.62 -6.73
CA HIS A 218 17.20 13.42 -7.36
C HIS A 218 16.69 14.83 -7.70
N GLU A 219 15.42 14.93 -8.05
CA GLU A 219 14.72 16.17 -8.35
C GLU A 219 13.31 16.14 -7.74
N THR A 220 12.80 17.29 -7.37
CA THR A 220 11.42 17.44 -6.92
C THR A 220 10.76 18.59 -7.67
N LEU A 221 9.50 18.41 -8.07
CA LEU A 221 8.72 19.38 -8.81
C LEU A 221 7.32 19.53 -8.21
N LEU A 222 6.80 20.75 -8.18
CA LEU A 222 5.37 20.94 -7.94
C LEU A 222 4.56 20.31 -9.08
N SER A 223 3.50 19.58 -8.71
CA SER A 223 2.57 18.94 -9.64
C SER A 223 1.57 19.97 -10.17
N ASP A 224 2.03 20.88 -11.01
CA ASP A 224 1.27 21.95 -11.66
C ASP A 224 1.16 21.73 -13.17
N GLU A 225 0.50 22.67 -13.88
CA GLU A 225 0.28 22.64 -15.34
C GLU A 225 1.56 22.63 -16.17
N HIS A 226 2.71 23.02 -15.60
CA HIS A 226 4.01 23.04 -16.26
C HIS A 226 4.87 21.81 -15.97
N ALA A 227 4.42 20.91 -15.09
CA ALA A 227 5.21 19.76 -14.62
C ALA A 227 5.66 18.84 -15.76
N ALA A 228 4.78 18.52 -16.71
CA ALA A 228 5.13 17.69 -17.87
C ALA A 228 6.22 18.34 -18.75
N ALA A 229 6.13 19.63 -18.99
CA ALA A 229 7.15 20.37 -19.76
C ALA A 229 8.50 20.40 -19.06
N ARG A 230 8.49 20.55 -17.72
CA ARG A 230 9.72 20.47 -16.91
C ARG A 230 10.35 19.08 -16.94
N ILE A 231 9.55 18.01 -16.85
CA ILE A 231 10.04 16.63 -16.98
C ILE A 231 10.69 16.43 -18.36
N LYS A 232 10.00 16.86 -19.43
CA LYS A 232 10.56 16.80 -20.80
C LYS A 232 11.88 17.56 -20.91
N SER A 233 11.98 18.76 -20.34
CA SER A 233 13.23 19.54 -20.32
C SER A 233 14.35 18.82 -19.58
N LEU A 234 14.05 18.22 -18.41
CA LEU A 234 15.02 17.48 -17.58
C LEU A 234 15.49 16.17 -18.26
N THR A 235 14.72 15.63 -19.19
CA THR A 235 15.03 14.42 -19.96
C THR A 235 15.48 14.69 -21.39
N GLY A 236 15.94 15.91 -21.70
CA GLY A 236 16.41 16.29 -23.04
C GLY A 236 15.34 16.23 -24.14
N GLY A 237 14.06 16.28 -23.78
CA GLY A 237 12.91 16.15 -24.68
C GLY A 237 12.37 14.74 -24.85
N GLU A 238 13.07 13.71 -24.37
CA GLU A 238 12.69 12.31 -24.57
C GLU A 238 11.48 11.90 -23.72
N GLY A 239 11.32 12.46 -22.50
CA GLY A 239 10.33 12.04 -21.52
C GLY A 239 10.85 10.94 -20.59
N ALA A 240 10.03 10.55 -19.62
CA ALA A 240 10.40 9.54 -18.62
C ALA A 240 10.22 8.11 -19.18
N GLN A 241 11.10 7.19 -18.78
CA GLN A 241 11.01 5.76 -19.11
C GLN A 241 10.04 5.02 -18.21
N VAL A 242 9.89 5.45 -16.95
CA VAL A 242 8.92 4.86 -16.03
C VAL A 242 8.19 5.97 -15.28
N ILE A 243 6.88 5.83 -15.14
CA ILE A 243 6.04 6.74 -14.37
C ILE A 243 5.17 5.93 -13.42
N LEU A 244 5.31 6.21 -12.13
CA LEU A 244 4.55 5.60 -11.05
C LEU A 244 3.58 6.65 -10.49
N ASP A 245 2.29 6.50 -10.73
CA ASP A 245 1.26 7.41 -10.25
C ASP A 245 0.55 6.82 -9.02
N PHE A 246 0.94 7.30 -7.82
CA PHE A 246 0.35 6.90 -6.53
C PHE A 246 -0.87 7.73 -6.14
N VAL A 247 -1.32 8.65 -7.00
CA VAL A 247 -2.54 9.44 -6.81
C VAL A 247 -3.68 8.90 -7.68
N GLY A 248 -3.42 8.64 -8.96
CA GLY A 248 -4.37 8.08 -9.91
C GLY A 248 -5.58 8.97 -10.19
N ALA A 249 -5.47 10.29 -10.00
CA ALA A 249 -6.53 11.24 -10.29
C ALA A 249 -6.50 11.71 -11.76
N PRO A 250 -7.61 12.25 -12.32
CA PRO A 250 -7.61 12.73 -13.70
C PRO A 250 -6.45 13.68 -14.07
N PRO A 251 -6.04 14.65 -13.21
CA PRO A 251 -4.89 15.50 -13.53
C PRO A 251 -3.56 14.74 -13.54
N THR A 252 -3.38 13.74 -12.63
CA THR A 252 -2.11 13.02 -12.52
C THR A 252 -1.95 11.97 -13.61
N THR A 253 -3.03 11.29 -14.02
CA THR A 253 -3.00 10.38 -15.17
C THR A 253 -2.76 11.11 -16.48
N ALA A 254 -3.31 12.34 -16.65
CA ALA A 254 -3.01 13.20 -17.79
C ALA A 254 -1.55 13.67 -17.79
N LEU A 255 -1.01 14.05 -16.61
CA LEU A 255 0.41 14.38 -16.42
C LEU A 255 1.31 13.19 -16.78
N ALA A 256 0.97 11.98 -16.30
CA ALA A 256 1.71 10.77 -16.61
C ALA A 256 1.79 10.53 -18.13
N ALA A 257 0.67 10.61 -18.84
CA ALA A 257 0.62 10.47 -20.30
C ALA A 257 1.48 11.52 -21.02
N ALA A 258 1.43 12.79 -20.56
CA ALA A 258 2.18 13.89 -21.16
C ALA A 258 3.69 13.82 -20.89
N ALA A 259 4.10 13.26 -19.75
CA ALA A 259 5.51 13.13 -19.34
C ALA A 259 6.20 11.89 -19.93
N ALA A 260 5.43 10.92 -20.42
CA ALA A 260 5.94 9.66 -20.96
C ALA A 260 6.85 9.81 -22.17
N GLY A 261 7.89 8.99 -22.25
CA GLY A 261 8.76 8.83 -23.40
C GLY A 261 8.32 7.68 -24.31
N VAL A 262 9.04 7.49 -25.43
CA VAL A 262 8.88 6.30 -26.26
C VAL A 262 9.37 5.07 -25.46
N ASP A 263 8.69 3.93 -25.60
CA ASP A 263 8.98 2.69 -24.88
C ASP A 263 8.94 2.87 -23.35
N SER A 264 7.98 3.66 -22.85
CA SER A 264 7.82 3.91 -21.43
C SER A 264 6.81 2.98 -20.77
N ASP A 265 6.86 2.90 -19.43
CA ASP A 265 5.83 2.27 -18.59
C ASP A 265 5.13 3.32 -17.74
N ILE A 266 3.80 3.31 -17.77
CA ILE A 266 2.94 4.09 -16.88
C ILE A 266 2.22 3.12 -15.95
N THR A 267 2.48 3.20 -14.65
CA THR A 267 1.82 2.37 -13.65
C THR A 267 0.93 3.25 -12.77
N VAL A 268 -0.40 3.06 -12.87
CA VAL A 268 -1.38 3.78 -12.07
C VAL A 268 -1.74 2.93 -10.86
N VAL A 269 -1.32 3.37 -9.68
CA VAL A 269 -1.51 2.69 -8.39
C VAL A 269 -2.61 3.36 -7.58
N GLY A 270 -2.67 4.69 -7.61
CA GLY A 270 -3.63 5.47 -6.84
C GLY A 270 -5.08 5.29 -7.26
N LEU A 271 -6.00 5.46 -6.31
CA LEU A 271 -7.44 5.21 -6.46
C LEU A 271 -8.24 6.48 -6.81
N GLY A 272 -7.61 7.54 -7.32
CA GLY A 272 -8.23 8.85 -7.56
C GLY A 272 -9.21 8.92 -8.76
N GLY A 273 -9.55 7.80 -9.40
CA GLY A 273 -10.58 7.71 -10.45
C GLY A 273 -10.14 8.24 -11.83
N GLY A 274 -8.86 8.56 -12.01
CA GLY A 274 -8.30 8.96 -13.30
C GLY A 274 -8.13 7.77 -14.26
N THR A 275 -8.03 8.07 -15.55
CA THR A 275 -7.83 7.08 -16.61
C THR A 275 -6.72 7.51 -17.56
N VAL A 276 -6.04 6.54 -18.16
CA VAL A 276 -5.08 6.76 -19.26
C VAL A 276 -5.69 6.19 -20.54
N ALA A 277 -5.86 7.05 -21.55
CA ALA A 277 -6.37 6.59 -22.84
C ALA A 277 -5.26 5.84 -23.60
N VAL A 278 -5.54 4.62 -24.05
CA VAL A 278 -4.63 3.79 -24.83
C VAL A 278 -5.20 3.61 -26.24
N GLY A 279 -4.40 3.99 -27.25
CA GLY A 279 -4.75 3.85 -28.65
C GLY A 279 -3.65 4.41 -29.53
N PHE A 280 -3.71 4.16 -30.84
CA PHE A 280 -2.69 4.66 -31.76
C PHE A 280 -2.67 6.20 -31.76
N GLY A 281 -1.53 6.77 -31.39
CA GLY A 281 -1.33 8.22 -31.33
C GLY A 281 -1.80 8.89 -30.03
N SER A 282 -2.39 8.15 -29.06
CA SER A 282 -2.78 8.72 -27.73
C SER A 282 -1.60 8.79 -26.75
N LEU A 283 -0.62 7.93 -26.91
CA LEU A 283 0.61 7.87 -26.12
C LEU A 283 1.83 7.76 -27.04
N PRO A 284 3.05 8.03 -26.54
CA PRO A 284 4.27 7.70 -27.27
C PRO A 284 4.29 6.21 -27.66
N TYR A 285 4.98 5.89 -28.76
CA TYR A 285 5.03 4.51 -29.24
C TYR A 285 5.60 3.56 -28.19
N GLN A 286 5.07 2.34 -28.14
CA GLN A 286 5.50 1.24 -27.25
C GLN A 286 5.23 1.52 -25.75
N THR A 287 4.46 2.55 -25.40
CA THR A 287 4.09 2.79 -23.99
C THR A 287 3.20 1.66 -23.47
N THR A 288 3.59 1.06 -22.34
CA THR A 288 2.78 0.11 -21.57
C THR A 288 2.03 0.85 -20.47
N VAL A 289 0.76 0.53 -20.26
CA VAL A 289 -0.04 1.05 -19.14
C VAL A 289 -0.51 -0.10 -18.29
N THR A 290 -0.24 -0.04 -16.98
CA THR A 290 -0.62 -1.07 -16.01
C THR A 290 -1.29 -0.45 -14.78
N SER A 291 -2.15 -1.25 -14.13
CA SER A 291 -2.74 -0.92 -12.83
C SER A 291 -2.64 -2.16 -11.95
N PRO A 292 -1.58 -2.30 -11.15
CA PRO A 292 -1.36 -3.45 -10.29
C PRO A 292 -2.27 -3.41 -9.07
N TYR A 293 -2.46 -4.57 -8.46
CA TYR A 293 -3.16 -4.68 -7.19
C TYR A 293 -2.21 -5.27 -6.14
N TRP A 294 -1.80 -4.43 -5.18
CA TRP A 294 -0.94 -4.81 -4.06
C TRP A 294 0.37 -5.47 -4.53
N GLY A 295 0.71 -6.67 -3.97
CA GLY A 295 1.87 -7.47 -4.38
C GLY A 295 1.78 -8.89 -3.83
N SER A 296 2.77 -9.72 -4.13
CA SER A 296 2.86 -11.09 -3.67
C SER A 296 3.47 -11.20 -2.27
N ARG A 297 3.24 -12.34 -1.59
CA ARG A 297 3.86 -12.63 -0.29
C ARG A 297 5.40 -12.64 -0.37
N THR A 298 5.96 -13.12 -1.47
CA THR A 298 7.41 -13.13 -1.69
C THR A 298 7.96 -11.71 -1.74
N GLU A 299 7.28 -10.80 -2.45
CA GLU A 299 7.67 -9.39 -2.50
C GLU A 299 7.56 -8.71 -1.13
N LEU A 300 6.58 -9.07 -0.29
CA LEU A 300 6.54 -8.56 1.10
C LEU A 300 7.77 -9.01 1.90
N ILE A 301 8.20 -10.26 1.76
CA ILE A 301 9.42 -10.76 2.41
C ILE A 301 10.63 -9.93 1.96
N GLU A 302 10.75 -9.67 0.66
CA GLU A 302 11.85 -8.89 0.08
C GLU A 302 11.84 -7.43 0.57
N VAL A 303 10.67 -6.81 0.68
CA VAL A 303 10.50 -5.45 1.24
C VAL A 303 10.95 -5.39 2.71
N LEU A 304 10.55 -6.38 3.52
CA LEU A 304 10.95 -6.44 4.92
C LEU A 304 12.47 -6.68 5.07
N GLU A 305 13.07 -7.46 4.19
CA GLU A 305 14.55 -7.62 4.16
C GLU A 305 15.24 -6.30 3.80
N LEU A 306 14.71 -5.50 2.86
CA LEU A 306 15.24 -4.15 2.56
C LEU A 306 15.16 -3.23 3.78
N ALA A 307 14.06 -3.27 4.54
CA ALA A 307 13.92 -2.53 5.79
C ALA A 307 14.90 -3.02 6.85
N HIS A 308 15.10 -4.34 6.97
CA HIS A 308 16.05 -4.94 7.91
C HIS A 308 17.50 -4.50 7.64
N HIS A 309 17.86 -4.29 6.39
CA HIS A 309 19.16 -3.75 6.00
C HIS A 309 19.23 -2.21 6.02
N GLY A 310 18.18 -1.51 6.47
CA GLY A 310 18.13 -0.05 6.53
C GLY A 310 18.05 0.65 5.17
N ALA A 311 17.66 -0.08 4.11
CA ALA A 311 17.49 0.49 2.78
C ALA A 311 16.15 1.21 2.61
N VAL A 312 15.17 0.92 3.48
CA VAL A 312 13.86 1.54 3.52
C VAL A 312 13.53 1.92 4.96
N ASP A 313 13.14 3.16 5.18
CA ASP A 313 12.69 3.70 6.46
C ASP A 313 11.38 4.49 6.25
N VAL A 314 10.32 4.09 6.95
CA VAL A 314 9.00 4.71 6.79
C VAL A 314 8.89 5.90 7.72
N HIS A 315 8.50 7.06 7.19
CA HIS A 315 8.15 8.20 8.04
C HIS A 315 6.77 7.99 8.66
N VAL A 316 6.69 7.83 9.99
CA VAL A 316 5.49 7.41 10.72
C VAL A 316 5.04 8.48 11.72
N GLU A 317 3.72 8.76 11.73
CA GLU A 317 3.00 9.46 12.80
C GLU A 317 2.13 8.45 13.56
N THR A 318 2.28 8.35 14.88
CA THR A 318 1.56 7.37 15.71
C THR A 318 0.34 7.98 16.40
N PHE A 319 -0.72 7.18 16.54
CA PHE A 319 -1.97 7.52 17.21
C PHE A 319 -2.40 6.36 18.10
N GLY A 320 -2.98 6.63 19.28
CA GLY A 320 -3.68 5.61 20.06
C GLY A 320 -4.98 5.17 19.38
N ILE A 321 -5.53 4.01 19.76
CA ILE A 321 -6.77 3.50 19.16
C ILE A 321 -7.93 4.48 19.30
N ASP A 322 -8.03 5.19 20.42
CA ASP A 322 -9.07 6.19 20.68
C ASP A 322 -8.92 7.44 19.77
N GLU A 323 -7.76 7.66 19.19
CA GLU A 323 -7.45 8.74 18.25
C GLU A 323 -7.61 8.34 16.78
N ALA A 324 -8.01 7.10 16.49
CA ALA A 324 -8.17 6.63 15.11
C ALA A 324 -9.10 7.51 14.24
N PRO A 325 -10.25 8.03 14.74
CA PRO A 325 -11.07 8.97 13.97
C PRO A 325 -10.31 10.23 13.57
N LEU A 326 -9.47 10.79 14.46
CA LEU A 326 -8.61 11.93 14.16
C LEU A 326 -7.55 11.60 13.10
N ALA A 327 -6.97 10.40 13.14
CA ALA A 327 -6.01 9.95 12.12
C ALA A 327 -6.66 9.90 10.73
N TYR A 328 -7.89 9.39 10.61
CA TYR A 328 -8.66 9.41 9.36
C TYR A 328 -9.03 10.82 8.91
N GLU A 329 -9.44 11.69 9.81
CA GLU A 329 -9.71 13.11 9.51
C GLU A 329 -8.47 13.80 8.94
N ARG A 330 -7.31 13.63 9.58
CA ARG A 330 -6.03 14.19 9.13
C ARG A 330 -5.57 13.59 7.81
N LEU A 331 -5.78 12.28 7.60
CA LEU A 331 -5.47 11.64 6.32
C LEU A 331 -6.34 12.22 5.19
N HIS A 332 -7.64 12.36 5.43
CA HIS A 332 -8.58 12.95 4.46
C HIS A 332 -8.23 14.42 4.14
N ALA A 333 -7.85 15.18 5.15
CA ALA A 333 -7.40 16.57 5.00
C ALA A 333 -6.00 16.70 4.34
N GLY A 334 -5.30 15.59 4.11
CA GLY A 334 -3.96 15.59 3.52
C GLY A 334 -2.87 16.15 4.44
N THR A 335 -3.09 16.19 5.76
CA THR A 335 -2.16 16.73 6.77
C THR A 335 -1.29 15.67 7.47
N ILE A 336 -1.32 14.44 6.98
CA ILE A 336 -0.37 13.39 7.37
C ILE A 336 0.85 13.49 6.47
N THR A 337 2.05 13.54 7.08
CA THR A 337 3.31 13.42 6.37
C THR A 337 3.85 12.00 6.54
N GLY A 338 4.02 11.26 5.44
CA GLY A 338 4.37 9.84 5.47
C GLY A 338 3.16 8.95 5.77
N ARG A 339 3.22 8.12 6.83
CA ARG A 339 2.18 7.16 7.21
C ARG A 339 1.63 7.42 8.61
N ALA A 340 0.32 7.30 8.76
CA ALA A 340 -0.30 7.23 10.09
C ALA A 340 -0.38 5.77 10.54
N VAL A 341 -0.07 5.51 11.81
CA VAL A 341 -0.11 4.18 12.42
C VAL A 341 -0.90 4.23 13.72
N ILE A 342 -1.89 3.38 13.86
CA ILE A 342 -2.63 3.16 15.11
C ILE A 342 -1.87 2.14 15.95
N VAL A 343 -1.67 2.47 17.23
CA VAL A 343 -1.12 1.58 18.26
C VAL A 343 -2.26 1.18 19.19
N PRO A 344 -2.86 -0.03 19.03
CA PRO A 344 -4.07 -0.41 19.76
C PRO A 344 -3.87 -0.58 21.26
N THR A 345 -2.70 -1.07 21.66
CA THR A 345 -2.33 -1.29 23.07
C THR A 345 -1.24 -0.30 23.47
N SER A 346 -1.60 0.81 24.06
CA SER A 346 -0.67 1.78 24.68
C SER A 346 -0.81 1.80 26.18
#